data_89dbb7f32f618e3d9f37501415b976ea
#
_entry.id   89dbb7f32f618e3d9f37501415b976ea
#
_cell.length_a   1.000
_cell.length_b   1.000
_cell.length_c   1.000
_cell.angle_alpha   90.00
_cell.angle_beta   90.00
_cell.angle_gamma   90.00
#
_symmetry.space_group_name_H-M   'P 1'
#
loop_
_entity.id
_entity.type
_entity.pdbx_description
1 polymer ?
#
loop_
_entity_poly.entity_id
_entity_poly.type
_entity_poly.pdbx_seq_one_letter_code
_entity_poly.pdbx_strand_id
1 'polypeptide(L)'
;MNNTAVISNDALRGKVKSEEKQSVLLEKLKKSGSLILIAAMFLVGSSVALLFDIPIKSVMGNYSYDVLVILIVMELFTNLIAETGIMQLLAIKIAEMSKGKKHLCLVMFGGMMFLISSCLNNITAVMMILPIVFVLLKTLEVDKKYVSTFFAVILALSNTGGAASPVGDFPAIVIMTSGITSFLSYLTHAFPLFALTSAVLLTVWRLYVKKENDDGTLRKLAVTNLKSQYKNIEIRFDVLKLLAVVFVGMFLAWSFIPQNIIPPEIIAILGYVIAMVICSMKKIKIHQTMDLKSVLTIASFLFFAQVVSQTGVLNLLATYLQNHIDNPKILVMVIMLITSLVAGIFSAGPAAAAMMPVIINICQGPLSAQSDWIAVAYAAAICAGSSLFMWSATAGFILSSKVNAAGIEEEGGEKASWGVGQYLKYGFINYTIQLSIAFAVIAVVL
;
A
#
# COMPACT_ATOMS: atom_id res chain seq x y z
N MET A 1 19.70 -39.89 -43.56
CA MET A 1 18.58 -39.15 -42.89
C MET A 1 18.79 -38.97 -41.37
N ASN A 2 20.01 -38.89 -40.84
CA ASN A 2 20.24 -38.75 -39.39
C ASN A 2 20.89 -37.44 -38.92
N ASN A 3 21.22 -36.52 -39.81
CA ASN A 3 21.91 -35.26 -39.37
C ASN A 3 20.99 -34.07 -39.11
N THR A 4 19.75 -34.10 -39.55
CA THR A 4 18.80 -32.97 -39.36
C THR A 4 18.11 -33.01 -37.99
N ALA A 5 17.97 -34.15 -37.35
CA ALA A 5 17.35 -34.29 -36.02
C ALA A 5 18.29 -33.88 -34.85
N VAL A 6 19.61 -34.03 -35.04
CA VAL A 6 20.61 -33.69 -34.02
C VAL A 6 20.81 -32.19 -33.92
N ILE A 7 20.80 -31.50 -35.07
CA ILE A 7 20.95 -30.03 -35.13
C ILE A 7 19.73 -29.33 -34.51
N SER A 8 18.53 -29.88 -34.61
CA SER A 8 17.31 -29.36 -34.00
C SER A 8 17.33 -29.44 -32.45
N ASN A 9 17.89 -30.52 -31.91
CA ASN A 9 17.95 -30.74 -30.46
C ASN A 9 19.03 -29.83 -29.78
N ASP A 10 20.14 -29.56 -30.43
CA ASP A 10 21.17 -28.69 -29.90
C ASP A 10 20.74 -27.19 -29.94
N ALA A 11 20.01 -26.80 -30.98
CA ALA A 11 19.40 -25.44 -31.05
C ALA A 11 18.30 -25.25 -30.00
N LEU A 12 17.49 -26.28 -29.72
CA LEU A 12 16.50 -26.24 -28.63
C LEU A 12 17.16 -26.21 -27.25
N ARG A 13 18.20 -27.01 -27.01
CA ARG A 13 18.98 -26.97 -25.76
C ARG A 13 19.70 -25.65 -25.56
N GLY A 14 20.20 -25.01 -26.62
CA GLY A 14 20.79 -23.68 -26.60
C GLY A 14 19.77 -22.60 -26.22
N LYS A 15 18.54 -22.65 -26.76
CA LYS A 15 17.45 -21.73 -26.40
C LYS A 15 17.02 -21.91 -24.95
N VAL A 16 16.79 -23.14 -24.49
CA VAL A 16 16.37 -23.42 -23.09
C VAL A 16 17.46 -22.93 -22.11
N LYS A 17 18.76 -23.18 -22.38
CA LYS A 17 19.85 -22.64 -21.55
C LYS A 17 19.96 -21.12 -21.58
N SER A 18 19.63 -20.47 -22.71
CA SER A 18 19.63 -19.00 -22.79
C SER A 18 18.45 -18.38 -22.03
N GLU A 19 17.28 -18.99 -22.10
CA GLU A 19 16.08 -18.59 -21.35
C GLU A 19 16.26 -18.80 -19.84
N GLU A 20 16.87 -19.90 -19.44
CA GLU A 20 17.21 -20.19 -18.04
C GLU A 20 18.26 -19.22 -17.49
N LYS A 21 19.30 -18.88 -18.28
CA LYS A 21 20.26 -17.82 -17.92
C LYS A 21 19.61 -16.43 -17.84
N GLN A 22 18.71 -16.13 -18.75
CA GLN A 22 17.98 -14.85 -18.77
C GLN A 22 16.99 -14.73 -17.60
N SER A 23 16.31 -15.82 -17.22
CA SER A 23 15.45 -15.86 -16.04
C SER A 23 16.24 -15.69 -14.73
N VAL A 24 17.37 -16.36 -14.59
CA VAL A 24 18.27 -16.24 -13.43
C VAL A 24 18.91 -14.82 -13.36
N LEU A 25 19.25 -14.22 -14.50
CA LEU A 25 19.75 -12.85 -14.55
C LEU A 25 18.66 -11.84 -14.18
N LEU A 26 17.44 -12.02 -14.68
CA LEU A 26 16.27 -11.21 -14.33
C LEU A 26 15.90 -11.33 -12.85
N GLU A 27 16.03 -12.51 -12.28
CA GLU A 27 15.78 -12.75 -10.86
C GLU A 27 16.89 -12.10 -9.99
N LYS A 28 18.14 -12.18 -10.41
CA LYS A 28 19.26 -11.46 -9.78
C LYS A 28 19.09 -9.95 -9.90
N LEU A 29 18.69 -9.43 -11.05
CA LEU A 29 18.42 -8.00 -11.26
C LEU A 29 17.22 -7.53 -10.43
N LYS A 30 16.13 -8.29 -10.32
CA LYS A 30 15.02 -8.01 -9.42
C LYS A 30 15.44 -8.01 -7.95
N LYS A 31 16.30 -8.94 -7.54
CA LYS A 31 16.83 -9.04 -6.17
C LYS A 31 17.81 -7.91 -5.85
N SER A 32 18.53 -7.40 -6.85
CA SER A 32 19.47 -6.27 -6.73
C SER A 32 18.81 -4.92 -6.98
N GLY A 33 17.65 -4.86 -7.64
CA GLY A 33 17.01 -3.61 -8.07
C GLY A 33 16.67 -2.67 -6.92
N SER A 34 16.21 -3.20 -5.79
CA SER A 34 15.95 -2.40 -4.60
C SER A 34 17.25 -1.85 -3.98
N LEU A 35 18.31 -2.63 -3.96
CA LEU A 35 19.61 -2.17 -3.45
C LEU A 35 20.24 -1.11 -4.37
N ILE A 36 20.06 -1.25 -5.67
CA ILE A 36 20.50 -0.25 -6.66
C ILE A 36 19.72 1.04 -6.46
N LEU A 37 18.39 0.96 -6.24
CA LEU A 37 17.55 2.12 -5.97
C LEU A 37 17.97 2.84 -4.68
N ILE A 38 18.19 2.08 -3.59
CA ILE A 38 18.67 2.63 -2.32
C ILE A 38 20.01 3.36 -2.53
N ALA A 39 20.97 2.71 -3.17
CA ALA A 39 22.28 3.31 -3.45
C ALA A 39 22.15 4.55 -4.34
N ALA A 40 21.31 4.50 -5.37
CA ALA A 40 21.07 5.64 -6.26
C ALA A 40 20.45 6.83 -5.50
N MET A 41 19.48 6.60 -4.61
CA MET A 41 18.87 7.67 -3.82
C MET A 41 19.86 8.33 -2.87
N PHE A 42 20.71 7.55 -2.20
CA PHE A 42 21.76 8.11 -1.35
C PHE A 42 22.83 8.86 -2.18
N LEU A 43 23.25 8.32 -3.32
CA LEU A 43 24.23 8.98 -4.19
C LEU A 43 23.67 10.27 -4.78
N VAL A 44 22.47 10.26 -5.34
CA VAL A 44 21.84 11.46 -5.91
C VAL A 44 21.58 12.49 -4.82
N GLY A 45 21.05 12.08 -3.66
CA GLY A 45 20.84 12.97 -2.52
C GLY A 45 22.15 13.61 -2.04
N SER A 46 23.22 12.81 -1.88
CA SER A 46 24.54 13.34 -1.50
C SER A 46 25.11 14.28 -2.54
N SER A 47 24.94 13.99 -3.84
CA SER A 47 25.37 14.86 -4.93
C SER A 47 24.63 16.19 -4.92
N VAL A 48 23.30 16.17 -4.70
CA VAL A 48 22.47 17.38 -4.56
C VAL A 48 22.93 18.17 -3.33
N ALA A 49 23.16 17.52 -2.20
CA ALA A 49 23.63 18.17 -0.99
C ALA A 49 24.97 18.90 -1.22
N LEU A 50 25.91 18.27 -1.95
CA LEU A 50 27.18 18.89 -2.32
C LEU A 50 27.01 20.07 -3.28
N LEU A 51 26.12 19.97 -4.28
CA LEU A 51 25.87 21.04 -5.26
C LEU A 51 25.25 22.29 -4.63
N PHE A 52 24.47 22.14 -3.57
CA PHE A 52 23.80 23.22 -2.86
C PHE A 52 24.47 23.59 -1.53
N ASP A 53 25.69 23.12 -1.27
CA ASP A 53 26.45 23.35 -0.04
C ASP A 53 25.67 23.02 1.25
N ILE A 54 24.84 21.97 1.21
CA ILE A 54 24.02 21.53 2.34
C ILE A 54 24.85 20.60 3.24
N PRO A 55 25.12 20.97 4.52
CA PRO A 55 25.86 20.09 5.42
C PRO A 55 25.09 18.82 5.71
N ILE A 56 25.70 17.65 5.52
CA ILE A 56 25.07 16.35 5.84
C ILE A 56 24.59 16.29 7.32
N LYS A 57 25.34 16.96 8.22
CA LYS A 57 24.91 17.07 9.63
C LYS A 57 23.56 17.78 9.78
N SER A 58 23.25 18.79 8.97
CA SER A 58 21.96 19.45 8.94
C SER A 58 20.86 18.53 8.40
N VAL A 59 21.16 17.77 7.35
CA VAL A 59 20.22 16.77 6.81
C VAL A 59 19.88 15.73 7.85
N MET A 60 20.88 15.19 8.55
CA MET A 60 20.66 14.17 9.59
C MET A 60 20.00 14.73 10.85
N GLY A 61 20.25 16.01 11.18
CA GLY A 61 19.59 16.67 12.33
C GLY A 61 18.09 16.93 12.14
N ASN A 62 17.65 17.08 10.89
CA ASN A 62 16.24 17.30 10.55
C ASN A 62 15.59 16.05 9.90
N TYR A 63 16.24 14.91 10.01
CA TYR A 63 15.77 13.67 9.41
C TYR A 63 14.57 13.10 10.21
N SER A 64 13.54 12.65 9.50
CA SER A 64 12.30 12.13 10.10
C SER A 64 12.49 10.70 10.65
N TYR A 65 13.25 10.56 11.75
CA TYR A 65 13.44 9.28 12.45
C TYR A 65 12.14 8.74 13.03
N ASP A 66 11.26 9.62 13.48
CA ASP A 66 9.92 9.33 13.98
C ASP A 66 9.09 8.51 13.00
N VAL A 67 9.07 8.91 11.74
CA VAL A 67 8.41 8.18 10.65
C VAL A 67 8.95 6.76 10.51
N LEU A 68 10.28 6.61 10.48
CA LEU A 68 10.91 5.28 10.37
C LEU A 68 10.57 4.38 11.56
N VAL A 69 10.64 4.92 12.77
CA VAL A 69 10.35 4.16 13.99
C VAL A 69 8.90 3.69 13.99
N ILE A 70 7.94 4.58 13.70
CA ILE A 70 6.52 4.22 13.64
C ILE A 70 6.29 3.13 12.61
N LEU A 71 6.86 3.28 11.40
CA LEU A 71 6.71 2.28 10.32
C LEU A 71 7.20 0.90 10.74
N ILE A 72 8.43 0.83 11.28
CA ILE A 72 9.03 -0.44 11.72
C ILE A 72 8.18 -1.07 12.81
N VAL A 73 7.81 -0.28 13.80
CA VAL A 73 7.07 -0.77 14.97
C VAL A 73 5.67 -1.24 14.57
N MET A 74 4.98 -0.50 13.69
CA MET A 74 3.65 -0.88 13.20
C MET A 74 3.70 -2.12 12.30
N GLU A 75 4.75 -2.30 11.50
CA GLU A 75 4.96 -3.53 10.73
C GLU A 75 5.15 -4.74 11.67
N LEU A 76 6.00 -4.60 12.67
CA LEU A 76 6.23 -5.65 13.66
C LEU A 76 4.96 -5.97 14.47
N PHE A 77 4.19 -4.95 14.87
CA PHE A 77 2.89 -5.13 15.53
C PHE A 77 1.89 -5.86 14.64
N THR A 78 1.83 -5.50 13.36
CA THR A 78 0.98 -6.17 12.36
C THR A 78 1.34 -7.66 12.23
N ASN A 79 2.63 -8.00 12.25
CA ASN A 79 3.07 -9.39 12.22
C ASN A 79 2.59 -10.19 13.45
N LEU A 80 2.54 -9.56 14.63
CA LEU A 80 1.97 -10.22 15.84
C LEU A 80 0.48 -10.54 15.66
N ILE A 81 -0.29 -9.63 15.07
CA ILE A 81 -1.71 -9.87 14.74
C ILE A 81 -1.82 -11.02 13.72
N ALA A 82 -0.93 -11.06 12.74
CA ALA A 82 -0.90 -12.10 11.73
C ALA A 82 -0.77 -13.50 12.31
N GLU A 83 0.13 -13.67 13.28
CA GLU A 83 0.38 -14.94 13.94
C GLU A 83 -0.83 -15.48 14.73
N THR A 84 -1.85 -14.65 14.99
CA THR A 84 -3.10 -15.10 15.62
C THR A 84 -4.01 -15.91 14.71
N GLY A 85 -3.76 -15.95 13.39
CA GLY A 85 -4.58 -16.66 12.42
C GLY A 85 -5.89 -15.93 12.02
N ILE A 86 -6.11 -14.71 12.51
CA ILE A 86 -7.38 -13.99 12.28
C ILE A 86 -7.62 -13.67 10.81
N MET A 87 -6.56 -13.34 10.06
CA MET A 87 -6.69 -12.97 8.64
C MET A 87 -7.15 -14.15 7.79
N GLN A 88 -6.67 -15.35 8.11
CA GLN A 88 -7.09 -16.59 7.47
C GLN A 88 -8.57 -16.86 7.77
N LEU A 89 -9.00 -16.69 9.02
CA LEU A 89 -10.42 -16.84 9.39
C LEU A 89 -11.32 -15.87 8.64
N LEU A 90 -10.94 -14.59 8.59
CA LEU A 90 -11.72 -13.55 7.90
C LEU A 90 -11.85 -13.87 6.41
N ALA A 91 -10.76 -14.26 5.75
CA ALA A 91 -10.78 -14.59 4.33
C ALA A 91 -11.64 -15.85 4.03
N ILE A 92 -11.59 -16.87 4.89
CA ILE A 92 -12.46 -18.06 4.77
C ILE A 92 -13.93 -17.68 4.96
N LYS A 93 -14.27 -16.90 5.99
CA LYS A 93 -15.65 -16.43 6.22
C LYS A 93 -16.16 -15.62 5.04
N ILE A 94 -15.33 -14.77 4.42
CA ILE A 94 -15.70 -14.01 3.22
C ILE A 94 -15.99 -14.95 2.05
N ALA A 95 -15.13 -15.95 1.82
CA ALA A 95 -15.37 -16.95 0.78
C ALA A 95 -16.71 -17.71 1.00
N GLU A 96 -17.04 -18.05 2.24
CA GLU A 96 -18.31 -18.65 2.62
C GLU A 96 -19.50 -17.73 2.38
N MET A 97 -19.44 -16.50 2.87
CA MET A 97 -20.53 -15.51 2.76
C MET A 97 -20.78 -15.11 1.31
N SER A 98 -19.74 -15.02 0.50
CA SER A 98 -19.86 -14.76 -0.94
C SER A 98 -20.42 -15.95 -1.71
N LYS A 99 -20.44 -17.15 -1.10
CA LYS A 99 -20.81 -18.44 -1.74
C LYS A 99 -20.03 -18.69 -3.04
N GLY A 100 -18.80 -18.19 -3.12
CA GLY A 100 -17.94 -18.26 -4.30
C GLY A 100 -18.41 -17.45 -5.51
N LYS A 101 -19.44 -16.59 -5.39
CA LYS A 101 -19.88 -15.73 -6.50
C LYS A 101 -18.84 -14.68 -6.81
N LYS A 102 -18.28 -14.67 -8.03
CA LYS A 102 -17.17 -13.79 -8.46
C LYS A 102 -17.39 -12.33 -8.08
N HIS A 103 -18.58 -11.75 -8.39
CA HIS A 103 -18.88 -10.35 -8.07
C HIS A 103 -19.00 -10.06 -6.57
N LEU A 104 -19.45 -11.04 -5.74
CA LEU A 104 -19.50 -10.90 -4.28
C LEU A 104 -18.10 -11.10 -3.67
N CYS A 105 -17.32 -12.05 -4.16
CA CYS A 105 -15.91 -12.22 -3.76
C CYS A 105 -15.14 -10.92 -3.96
N LEU A 106 -15.27 -10.28 -5.14
CA LEU A 106 -14.62 -9.01 -5.44
C LEU A 106 -14.97 -7.93 -4.40
N VAL A 107 -16.27 -7.73 -4.13
CA VAL A 107 -16.73 -6.69 -3.20
C VAL A 107 -16.31 -6.99 -1.77
N MET A 108 -16.45 -8.24 -1.32
CA MET A 108 -16.17 -8.58 0.07
C MET A 108 -14.68 -8.62 0.38
N PHE A 109 -13.86 -9.19 -0.52
CA PHE A 109 -12.40 -9.16 -0.36
C PHE A 109 -11.86 -7.75 -0.51
N GLY A 110 -12.36 -6.94 -1.45
CA GLY A 110 -12.00 -5.54 -1.58
C GLY A 110 -12.36 -4.73 -0.33
N GLY A 111 -13.60 -4.85 0.17
CA GLY A 111 -14.02 -4.19 1.41
C GLY A 111 -13.21 -4.60 2.63
N MET A 112 -12.89 -5.91 2.74
CA MET A 112 -11.98 -6.42 3.77
C MET A 112 -10.60 -5.77 3.64
N MET A 113 -10.05 -5.68 2.42
CA MET A 113 -8.75 -5.04 2.20
C MET A 113 -8.75 -3.58 2.65
N PHE A 114 -9.78 -2.81 2.33
CA PHE A 114 -9.91 -1.44 2.81
C PHE A 114 -9.85 -1.37 4.35
N LEU A 115 -10.68 -2.18 5.04
CA LEU A 115 -10.75 -2.17 6.50
C LEU A 115 -9.44 -2.64 7.16
N ILE A 116 -8.81 -3.69 6.63
CA ILE A 116 -7.55 -4.20 7.19
C ILE A 116 -6.42 -3.19 6.95
N SER A 117 -6.30 -2.65 5.74
CA SER A 117 -5.25 -1.68 5.41
C SER A 117 -5.43 -0.34 6.11
N SER A 118 -6.63 0.00 6.59
CA SER A 118 -6.80 1.19 7.43
C SER A 118 -6.19 1.05 8.84
N CYS A 119 -5.90 -0.17 9.25
CA CYS A 119 -5.35 -0.46 10.58
C CYS A 119 -3.94 -1.06 10.53
N LEU A 120 -3.59 -1.72 9.44
CA LEU A 120 -2.38 -2.52 9.30
C LEU A 120 -1.64 -2.16 8.01
N ASN A 121 -0.33 -2.43 8.00
CA ASN A 121 0.51 -2.20 6.83
C ASN A 121 -0.04 -2.90 5.57
N ASN A 122 -0.13 -2.17 4.45
CA ASN A 122 -0.70 -2.62 3.18
C ASN A 122 -0.05 -3.91 2.65
N ILE A 123 1.28 -4.00 2.68
CA ILE A 123 2.02 -5.16 2.16
C ILE A 123 1.64 -6.40 2.96
N THR A 124 1.71 -6.30 4.29
CA THR A 124 1.40 -7.41 5.18
C THR A 124 -0.06 -7.85 5.04
N ALA A 125 -0.99 -6.90 4.98
CA ALA A 125 -2.42 -7.18 4.77
C ALA A 125 -2.67 -7.96 3.46
N VAL A 126 -2.09 -7.51 2.35
CA VAL A 126 -2.16 -8.20 1.03
C VAL A 126 -1.56 -9.60 1.13
N MET A 127 -0.35 -9.74 1.68
CA MET A 127 0.35 -11.01 1.74
C MET A 127 -0.38 -12.08 2.55
N MET A 128 -1.09 -11.69 3.60
CA MET A 128 -1.83 -12.62 4.45
C MET A 128 -3.05 -13.23 3.78
N ILE A 129 -3.75 -12.49 2.94
CA ILE A 129 -4.97 -12.98 2.28
C ILE A 129 -4.68 -13.76 0.99
N LEU A 130 -3.53 -13.51 0.34
CA LEU A 130 -3.23 -14.08 -0.97
C LEU A 130 -3.28 -15.60 -1.02
N PRO A 131 -2.73 -16.38 -0.08
CA PRO A 131 -2.79 -17.83 -0.14
C PRO A 131 -4.23 -18.36 -0.23
N ILE A 132 -5.15 -17.75 0.51
CA ILE A 132 -6.56 -18.17 0.54
C ILE A 132 -7.27 -17.76 -0.76
N VAL A 133 -6.99 -16.53 -1.22
CA VAL A 133 -7.49 -16.06 -2.52
C VAL A 133 -7.03 -16.95 -3.66
N PHE A 134 -5.77 -17.40 -3.66
CA PHE A 134 -5.25 -18.28 -4.69
C PHE A 134 -5.96 -19.64 -4.70
N VAL A 135 -6.20 -20.23 -3.54
CA VAL A 135 -6.96 -21.50 -3.45
C VAL A 135 -8.38 -21.32 -4.00
N LEU A 136 -9.02 -20.21 -3.64
CA LEU A 136 -10.37 -19.90 -4.12
C LEU A 136 -10.40 -19.71 -5.65
N LEU A 137 -9.51 -18.87 -6.19
CA LEU A 137 -9.49 -18.56 -7.62
C LEU A 137 -9.11 -19.75 -8.49
N LYS A 138 -8.19 -20.62 -8.04
CA LYS A 138 -7.82 -21.87 -8.75
C LYS A 138 -9.00 -22.82 -8.95
N THR A 139 -9.93 -22.85 -7.98
CA THR A 139 -11.08 -23.77 -8.05
C THR A 139 -12.28 -23.14 -8.77
N LEU A 140 -12.33 -21.79 -8.87
CA LEU A 140 -13.47 -21.08 -9.47
C LEU A 140 -13.43 -20.98 -11.00
N GLU A 141 -12.39 -21.51 -11.66
CA GLU A 141 -12.21 -21.40 -13.13
C GLU A 141 -12.46 -19.96 -13.61
N VAL A 142 -11.51 -19.09 -13.29
CA VAL A 142 -11.64 -17.65 -13.54
C VAL A 142 -11.03 -17.23 -14.88
N ASP A 143 -11.69 -16.32 -15.58
CA ASP A 143 -11.15 -15.71 -16.79
C ASP A 143 -10.08 -14.64 -16.48
N LYS A 144 -9.22 -14.34 -17.44
CA LYS A 144 -8.14 -13.34 -17.36
C LYS A 144 -8.64 -11.96 -16.92
N LYS A 145 -9.82 -11.60 -17.41
CA LYS A 145 -10.44 -10.31 -17.09
C LYS A 145 -10.81 -10.22 -15.61
N TYR A 146 -11.35 -11.30 -15.04
CA TYR A 146 -11.69 -11.34 -13.62
C TYR A 146 -10.45 -11.31 -12.74
N VAL A 147 -9.42 -12.11 -13.06
CA VAL A 147 -8.14 -12.13 -12.33
C VAL A 147 -7.54 -10.71 -12.30
N SER A 148 -7.46 -10.06 -13.46
CA SER A 148 -6.91 -8.71 -13.55
C SER A 148 -7.75 -7.69 -12.78
N THR A 149 -9.08 -7.76 -12.87
CA THR A 149 -9.98 -6.87 -12.12
C THR A 149 -9.85 -7.10 -10.62
N PHE A 150 -9.84 -8.36 -10.18
CA PHE A 150 -9.77 -8.71 -8.76
C PHE A 150 -8.51 -8.15 -8.10
N PHE A 151 -7.33 -8.41 -8.68
CA PHE A 151 -6.07 -7.94 -8.09
C PHE A 151 -5.88 -6.43 -8.23
N ALA A 152 -6.41 -5.80 -9.28
CA ALA A 152 -6.41 -4.34 -9.39
C ALA A 152 -7.29 -3.69 -8.31
N VAL A 153 -8.43 -4.29 -7.98
CA VAL A 153 -9.30 -3.84 -6.89
C VAL A 153 -8.62 -4.04 -5.53
N ILE A 154 -8.05 -5.22 -5.28
CA ILE A 154 -7.30 -5.47 -4.03
C ILE A 154 -6.21 -4.44 -3.83
N LEU A 155 -5.43 -4.11 -4.88
CA LEU A 155 -4.37 -3.11 -4.80
C LEU A 155 -4.91 -1.70 -4.55
N ALA A 156 -5.96 -1.28 -5.26
CA ALA A 156 -6.56 0.04 -5.06
C ALA A 156 -7.19 0.20 -3.68
N LEU A 157 -7.88 -0.85 -3.18
CA LEU A 157 -8.52 -0.82 -1.86
C LEU A 157 -7.51 -0.93 -0.72
N SER A 158 -6.35 -1.57 -0.92
CA SER A 158 -5.26 -1.50 0.06
C SER A 158 -4.70 -0.08 0.16
N ASN A 159 -4.52 0.64 -0.96
CA ASN A 159 -4.05 2.02 -0.96
C ASN A 159 -5.05 2.98 -0.30
N THR A 160 -6.35 2.88 -0.68
CA THR A 160 -7.39 3.73 -0.05
C THR A 160 -7.57 3.43 1.43
N GLY A 161 -7.46 2.17 1.84
CA GLY A 161 -7.46 1.79 3.25
C GLY A 161 -6.28 2.39 3.99
N GLY A 162 -5.07 2.25 3.46
CA GLY A 162 -3.85 2.81 4.06
C GLY A 162 -3.89 4.32 4.26
N ALA A 163 -4.54 5.05 3.34
CA ALA A 163 -4.71 6.50 3.46
C ALA A 163 -5.88 6.91 4.39
N ALA A 164 -6.76 5.98 4.76
CA ALA A 164 -7.94 6.28 5.57
C ALA A 164 -7.65 6.53 7.06
N SER A 165 -6.49 6.10 7.55
CA SER A 165 -6.08 6.34 8.93
C SER A 165 -4.63 6.84 9.01
N PRO A 166 -4.25 7.53 10.10
CA PRO A 166 -2.90 8.10 10.25
C PRO A 166 -1.77 7.06 10.32
N VAL A 167 -2.08 5.79 10.51
CA VAL A 167 -1.09 4.69 10.69
C VAL A 167 -1.24 3.55 9.69
N GLY A 168 -2.12 3.71 8.70
CA GLY A 168 -2.40 2.66 7.72
C GLY A 168 -1.28 2.46 6.69
N ASP A 169 -0.63 3.54 6.24
CA ASP A 169 0.46 3.48 5.27
C ASP A 169 1.45 4.64 5.47
N PHE A 170 2.62 4.54 4.83
CA PHE A 170 3.70 5.51 4.93
C PHE A 170 3.27 6.97 4.71
N PRO A 171 2.50 7.33 3.65
CA PRO A 171 2.07 8.72 3.45
C PRO A 171 1.27 9.31 4.62
N ALA A 172 0.38 8.51 5.21
CA ALA A 172 -0.44 8.93 6.34
C ALA A 172 0.41 9.18 7.59
N ILE A 173 1.44 8.36 7.83
CA ILE A 173 2.39 8.55 8.93
C ILE A 173 3.18 9.83 8.75
N VAL A 174 3.67 10.13 7.52
CA VAL A 174 4.38 11.39 7.22
C VAL A 174 3.48 12.61 7.49
N ILE A 175 2.20 12.54 7.13
CA ILE A 175 1.25 13.62 7.41
C ILE A 175 1.04 13.77 8.93
N MET A 176 0.86 12.68 9.65
CA MET A 176 0.66 12.70 11.10
C MET A 176 1.87 13.32 11.83
N THR A 177 3.10 12.92 11.46
CA THR A 177 4.32 13.40 12.13
C THR A 177 4.71 14.82 11.73
N SER A 178 4.18 15.34 10.62
CA SER A 178 4.44 16.73 10.18
C SER A 178 3.82 17.80 11.08
N GLY A 179 2.84 17.44 11.92
CA GLY A 179 2.16 18.35 12.83
C GLY A 179 1.13 19.28 12.18
N ILE A 180 0.82 19.16 10.87
CA ILE A 180 -0.19 19.99 10.19
C ILE A 180 -1.62 19.61 10.56
N THR A 181 -1.83 18.43 11.10
CA THR A 181 -3.12 17.92 11.57
C THR A 181 -2.93 17.03 12.80
N SER A 182 -3.95 16.90 13.64
CA SER A 182 -3.94 15.93 14.74
C SER A 182 -4.37 14.54 14.27
N PHE A 183 -3.99 13.51 15.05
CA PHE A 183 -4.39 12.13 14.74
C PHE A 183 -5.91 12.00 14.58
N LEU A 184 -6.67 12.53 15.54
CA LEU A 184 -8.13 12.43 15.54
C LEU A 184 -8.74 13.25 14.40
N SER A 185 -8.24 14.45 14.15
CA SER A 185 -8.72 15.31 13.08
C SER A 185 -8.49 14.66 11.72
N TYR A 186 -7.29 14.13 11.45
CA TYR A 186 -7.03 13.39 10.23
C TYR A 186 -8.00 12.20 10.07
N LEU A 187 -8.13 11.36 11.11
CA LEU A 187 -9.00 10.17 11.06
C LEU A 187 -10.45 10.53 10.75
N THR A 188 -11.00 11.56 11.39
CA THR A 188 -12.40 11.96 11.22
C THR A 188 -12.70 12.56 9.85
N HIS A 189 -11.73 13.16 9.18
CA HIS A 189 -11.87 13.74 7.85
C HIS A 189 -11.49 12.74 6.75
N ALA A 190 -10.40 11.98 6.93
CA ALA A 190 -9.90 11.05 5.93
C ALA A 190 -10.76 9.79 5.80
N PHE A 191 -11.15 9.17 6.93
CA PHE A 191 -11.87 7.90 6.89
C PHE A 191 -13.19 7.98 6.10
N PRO A 192 -14.07 8.99 6.27
CA PRO A 192 -15.28 9.11 5.48
C PRO A 192 -15.01 9.30 3.97
N LEU A 193 -14.01 10.12 3.61
CA LEU A 193 -13.64 10.36 2.21
C LEU A 193 -13.17 9.06 1.55
N PHE A 194 -12.25 8.34 2.18
CA PHE A 194 -11.71 7.11 1.62
C PHE A 194 -12.70 5.94 1.67
N ALA A 195 -13.62 5.90 2.64
CA ALA A 195 -14.72 4.94 2.67
C ALA A 195 -15.69 5.19 1.50
N LEU A 196 -16.05 6.46 1.22
CA LEU A 196 -16.84 6.84 0.05
C LEU A 196 -16.15 6.44 -1.25
N THR A 197 -14.87 6.78 -1.38
CA THR A 197 -14.06 6.45 -2.55
C THR A 197 -14.00 4.95 -2.78
N SER A 198 -13.79 4.18 -1.72
CA SER A 198 -13.76 2.71 -1.76
C SER A 198 -15.12 2.11 -2.14
N ALA A 199 -16.22 2.66 -1.63
CA ALA A 199 -17.57 2.23 -2.00
C ALA A 199 -17.88 2.49 -3.48
N VAL A 200 -17.44 3.63 -4.02
CA VAL A 200 -17.58 3.96 -5.45
C VAL A 200 -16.75 3.00 -6.31
N LEU A 201 -15.47 2.79 -5.96
CA LEU A 201 -14.59 1.85 -6.65
C LEU A 201 -15.19 0.43 -6.67
N LEU A 202 -15.64 -0.06 -5.51
CA LEU A 202 -16.28 -1.39 -5.41
C LEU A 202 -17.55 -1.47 -6.25
N THR A 203 -18.34 -0.42 -6.30
CA THR A 203 -19.57 -0.38 -7.10
C THR A 203 -19.25 -0.44 -8.59
N VAL A 204 -18.31 0.38 -9.07
CA VAL A 204 -17.88 0.40 -10.47
C VAL A 204 -17.35 -0.97 -10.89
N TRP A 205 -16.44 -1.56 -10.13
CA TRP A 205 -15.85 -2.85 -10.47
C TRP A 205 -16.80 -4.03 -10.30
N ARG A 206 -17.75 -3.97 -9.35
CA ARG A 206 -18.83 -4.95 -9.25
C ARG A 206 -19.71 -4.95 -10.49
N LEU A 207 -20.04 -3.77 -11.03
CA LEU A 207 -20.83 -3.66 -12.26
C LEU A 207 -20.06 -4.13 -13.49
N TYR A 208 -18.74 -3.97 -13.50
CA TYR A 208 -17.86 -4.43 -14.57
C TYR A 208 -17.75 -5.96 -14.64
N VAL A 209 -17.82 -6.65 -13.50
CA VAL A 209 -17.82 -8.11 -13.41
C VAL A 209 -19.22 -8.64 -13.68
N LYS A 210 -19.38 -9.40 -14.78
CA LYS A 210 -20.68 -9.99 -15.15
C LYS A 210 -21.15 -10.98 -14.08
N LYS A 211 -22.47 -11.04 -13.87
CA LYS A 211 -23.09 -12.12 -13.10
C LYS A 211 -22.91 -13.44 -13.84
N GLU A 212 -22.56 -14.47 -13.12
CA GLU A 212 -22.46 -15.82 -13.66
C GLU A 212 -23.83 -16.51 -13.64
N ASN A 213 -24.12 -17.22 -14.72
CA ASN A 213 -25.26 -18.12 -14.84
C ASN A 213 -24.73 -19.56 -14.85
N ASP A 214 -24.09 -20.00 -13.74
CA ASP A 214 -23.65 -21.38 -13.55
C ASP A 214 -24.55 -22.13 -12.55
N ASP A 215 -24.47 -23.44 -12.53
CA ASP A 215 -25.22 -24.31 -11.60
C ASP A 215 -24.74 -24.21 -10.14
N GLY A 216 -23.66 -23.49 -9.90
CA GLY A 216 -23.06 -23.27 -8.59
C GLY A 216 -22.24 -24.43 -8.03
N THR A 217 -22.05 -25.51 -8.79
CA THR A 217 -21.31 -26.70 -8.33
C THR A 217 -19.84 -26.38 -8.10
N LEU A 218 -19.17 -25.73 -9.05
CA LEU A 218 -17.77 -25.28 -8.92
C LEU A 218 -17.60 -24.33 -7.74
N ARG A 219 -18.54 -23.43 -7.53
CA ARG A 219 -18.51 -22.48 -6.40
C ARG A 219 -18.61 -23.20 -5.05
N LYS A 220 -19.51 -24.18 -4.91
CA LYS A 220 -19.60 -24.99 -3.69
C LYS A 220 -18.32 -25.78 -3.47
N LEU A 221 -17.76 -26.37 -4.54
CA LEU A 221 -16.51 -27.10 -4.48
C LEU A 221 -15.35 -26.21 -4.02
N ALA A 222 -15.23 -24.99 -4.58
CA ALA A 222 -14.19 -24.03 -4.21
C ALA A 222 -14.24 -23.66 -2.72
N VAL A 223 -15.43 -23.35 -2.20
CA VAL A 223 -15.62 -23.01 -0.79
C VAL A 223 -15.34 -24.23 0.10
N THR A 224 -15.77 -25.44 -0.33
CA THR A 224 -15.54 -26.69 0.43
C THR A 224 -14.07 -27.05 0.49
N ASN A 225 -13.34 -26.94 -0.64
CA ASN A 225 -11.90 -27.17 -0.71
C ASN A 225 -11.15 -26.20 0.20
N LEU A 226 -11.52 -24.93 0.17
CA LEU A 226 -10.95 -23.92 1.05
C LEU A 226 -11.13 -24.29 2.52
N LYS A 227 -12.35 -24.66 2.93
CA LYS A 227 -12.64 -25.11 4.30
C LYS A 227 -11.81 -26.33 4.70
N SER A 228 -11.67 -27.29 3.80
CA SER A 228 -10.91 -28.51 4.07
C SER A 228 -9.42 -28.22 4.28
N GLN A 229 -8.82 -27.39 3.43
CA GLN A 229 -7.40 -27.04 3.53
C GLN A 229 -7.07 -26.26 4.81
N TYR A 230 -7.98 -25.43 5.25
CA TYR A 230 -7.77 -24.57 6.41
C TYR A 230 -8.53 -25.01 7.67
N LYS A 231 -9.01 -26.25 7.72
CA LYS A 231 -9.78 -26.81 8.85
C LYS A 231 -9.01 -26.79 10.18
N ASN A 232 -7.68 -26.92 10.12
CA ASN A 232 -6.82 -27.07 11.29
C ASN A 232 -6.08 -25.79 11.68
N ILE A 233 -6.51 -24.62 11.17
CA ILE A 233 -5.91 -23.36 11.62
C ILE A 233 -6.33 -23.08 13.07
N GLU A 234 -5.35 -23.04 13.94
CA GLU A 234 -5.51 -22.63 15.33
C GLU A 234 -5.61 -21.10 15.41
N ILE A 235 -6.80 -20.60 15.78
CA ILE A 235 -7.02 -19.18 15.94
C ILE A 235 -6.88 -18.81 17.41
N ARG A 236 -5.92 -17.97 17.71
CA ARG A 236 -5.60 -17.54 19.07
C ARG A 236 -6.44 -16.29 19.44
N PHE A 237 -7.75 -16.48 19.63
CA PHE A 237 -8.65 -15.40 20.04
C PHE A 237 -8.30 -14.78 21.39
N ASP A 238 -7.71 -15.54 22.29
CA ASP A 238 -7.25 -15.08 23.61
C ASP A 238 -6.17 -14.00 23.47
N VAL A 239 -5.23 -14.19 22.54
CA VAL A 239 -4.18 -13.23 22.24
C VAL A 239 -4.70 -12.08 21.40
N LEU A 240 -5.49 -12.37 20.36
CA LEU A 240 -6.07 -11.35 19.49
C LEU A 240 -6.83 -10.29 20.27
N LYS A 241 -7.65 -10.69 21.26
CA LYS A 241 -8.38 -9.73 22.11
C LYS A 241 -7.44 -8.81 22.87
N LEU A 242 -6.34 -9.34 23.41
CA LEU A 242 -5.35 -8.54 24.14
C LEU A 242 -4.60 -7.59 23.20
N LEU A 243 -4.19 -8.06 22.02
CA LEU A 243 -3.56 -7.20 20.99
C LEU A 243 -4.51 -6.11 20.50
N ALA A 244 -5.79 -6.43 20.34
CA ALA A 244 -6.81 -5.44 19.97
C ALA A 244 -6.98 -4.36 21.05
N VAL A 245 -6.94 -4.74 22.35
CA VAL A 245 -6.97 -3.76 23.45
C VAL A 245 -5.74 -2.86 23.42
N VAL A 246 -4.55 -3.42 23.20
CA VAL A 246 -3.32 -2.62 23.04
C VAL A 246 -3.43 -1.68 21.86
N PHE A 247 -3.90 -2.15 20.71
CA PHE A 247 -4.07 -1.35 19.51
C PHE A 247 -5.05 -0.19 19.72
N VAL A 248 -6.21 -0.45 20.32
CA VAL A 248 -7.18 0.60 20.69
C VAL A 248 -6.56 1.58 21.69
N GLY A 249 -5.79 1.09 22.66
CA GLY A 249 -5.07 1.92 23.61
C GLY A 249 -4.07 2.86 22.91
N MET A 250 -3.33 2.39 21.90
CA MET A 250 -2.44 3.21 21.09
C MET A 250 -3.22 4.29 20.31
N PHE A 251 -4.36 3.94 19.70
CA PHE A 251 -5.22 4.89 18.98
C PHE A 251 -5.77 5.99 19.91
N LEU A 252 -6.21 5.60 21.12
CA LEU A 252 -6.65 6.58 22.14
C LEU A 252 -5.50 7.47 22.59
N ALA A 253 -4.32 6.89 22.82
CA ALA A 253 -3.14 7.67 23.19
C ALA A 253 -2.77 8.69 22.11
N TRP A 254 -2.69 8.29 20.83
CA TRP A 254 -2.44 9.21 19.71
C TRP A 254 -3.53 10.27 19.54
N SER A 255 -4.79 9.94 19.88
CA SER A 255 -5.92 10.88 19.74
C SER A 255 -5.97 11.94 20.83
N PHE A 256 -5.58 11.61 22.06
CA PHE A 256 -5.80 12.46 23.24
C PHE A 256 -4.53 12.96 23.91
N ILE A 257 -3.37 12.35 23.64
CA ILE A 257 -2.11 12.82 24.20
C ILE A 257 -1.44 13.75 23.19
N PRO A 258 -1.18 15.03 23.55
CA PRO A 258 -0.50 15.96 22.67
C PRO A 258 0.92 15.46 22.32
N GLN A 259 1.33 15.64 21.06
CA GLN A 259 2.63 15.16 20.55
C GLN A 259 3.84 15.80 21.22
N ASN A 260 3.68 16.99 21.80
CA ASN A 260 4.71 17.67 22.57
C ASN A 260 4.90 17.08 23.99
N ILE A 261 3.95 16.28 24.49
CA ILE A 261 4.06 15.58 25.79
C ILE A 261 4.65 14.19 25.58
N ILE A 262 4.07 13.41 24.68
CA ILE A 262 4.58 12.08 24.30
C ILE A 262 4.60 12.01 22.79
N PRO A 263 5.80 11.91 22.18
CA PRO A 263 5.94 11.76 20.74
C PRO A 263 5.25 10.47 20.22
N PRO A 264 4.67 10.50 18.99
CA PRO A 264 3.90 9.38 18.45
C PRO A 264 4.68 8.07 18.36
N GLU A 265 5.98 8.14 18.07
CA GLU A 265 6.88 6.99 17.99
C GLU A 265 7.06 6.30 19.35
N ILE A 266 7.03 7.04 20.45
CA ILE A 266 7.13 6.47 21.81
C ILE A 266 5.86 5.68 22.15
N ILE A 267 4.68 6.19 21.78
CA ILE A 267 3.41 5.47 21.93
C ILE A 267 3.45 4.16 21.13
N ALA A 268 3.95 4.20 19.89
CA ALA A 268 4.12 3.01 19.06
C ALA A 268 5.03 1.98 19.73
N ILE A 269 6.21 2.38 20.19
CA ILE A 269 7.18 1.50 20.86
C ILE A 269 6.57 0.87 22.10
N LEU A 270 5.93 1.67 22.96
CA LEU A 270 5.30 1.16 24.19
C LEU A 270 4.21 0.13 23.89
N GLY A 271 3.34 0.44 22.92
CA GLY A 271 2.29 -0.49 22.47
C GLY A 271 2.87 -1.81 21.96
N TYR A 272 3.92 -1.73 21.15
CA TYR A 272 4.60 -2.93 20.64
C TYR A 272 5.27 -3.74 21.74
N VAL A 273 5.97 -3.09 22.68
CA VAL A 273 6.60 -3.79 23.82
C VAL A 273 5.55 -4.51 24.66
N ILE A 274 4.40 -3.88 24.95
CA ILE A 274 3.29 -4.52 25.66
C ILE A 274 2.77 -5.73 24.86
N ALA A 275 2.59 -5.57 23.56
CA ALA A 275 2.14 -6.66 22.69
C ALA A 275 3.14 -7.84 22.66
N MET A 276 4.44 -7.56 22.63
CA MET A 276 5.50 -8.57 22.72
C MET A 276 5.46 -9.34 24.05
N VAL A 277 5.29 -8.64 25.15
CA VAL A 277 5.16 -9.29 26.47
C VAL A 277 3.93 -10.21 26.49
N ILE A 278 2.79 -9.75 25.98
CA ILE A 278 1.57 -10.57 25.86
C ILE A 278 1.84 -11.84 25.04
N CYS A 279 2.44 -11.69 23.86
CA CYS A 279 2.74 -12.83 22.98
C CYS A 279 3.72 -13.82 23.64
N SER A 280 4.74 -13.31 24.31
CA SER A 280 5.71 -14.13 25.07
C SER A 280 5.03 -14.92 26.18
N MET A 281 4.21 -14.28 27.01
CA MET A 281 3.45 -14.94 28.08
C MET A 281 2.50 -16.02 27.55
N LYS A 282 1.92 -15.80 26.39
CA LYS A 282 1.01 -16.72 25.70
C LYS A 282 1.72 -17.76 24.84
N LYS A 283 3.05 -17.80 24.84
CA LYS A 283 3.90 -18.75 24.08
C LYS A 283 3.59 -18.77 22.58
N ILE A 284 3.28 -17.62 21.98
CA ILE A 284 3.17 -17.50 20.54
C ILE A 284 4.58 -17.55 19.95
N LYS A 285 4.76 -18.35 18.91
CA LYS A 285 5.99 -18.36 18.11
C LYS A 285 6.03 -17.05 17.30
N ILE A 286 6.90 -16.14 17.71
CA ILE A 286 7.03 -14.86 17.07
C ILE A 286 8.02 -15.00 15.91
N HIS A 287 7.51 -15.14 14.69
CA HIS A 287 8.31 -15.05 13.47
C HIS A 287 8.41 -13.60 13.05
N GLN A 288 9.32 -12.87 13.66
CA GLN A 288 9.57 -11.49 13.26
C GLN A 288 10.44 -11.46 12.01
N THR A 289 9.80 -11.33 10.87
CA THR A 289 10.48 -11.01 9.62
C THR A 289 10.29 -9.53 9.33
N MET A 290 11.30 -8.73 9.65
CA MET A 290 11.38 -7.34 9.20
C MET A 290 11.94 -7.34 7.77
N ASP A 291 11.26 -6.71 6.83
CA ASP A 291 11.82 -6.48 5.51
C ASP A 291 12.82 -5.31 5.54
N LEU A 292 14.06 -5.63 5.91
CA LEU A 292 15.15 -4.65 5.99
C LEU A 292 15.33 -3.86 4.68
N LYS A 293 15.01 -4.46 3.51
CA LYS A 293 15.10 -3.77 2.24
C LYS A 293 14.04 -2.68 2.12
N SER A 294 12.82 -2.96 2.52
CA SER A 294 11.74 -1.96 2.56
C SER A 294 12.09 -0.81 3.50
N VAL A 295 12.59 -1.11 4.69
CA VAL A 295 13.03 -0.09 5.66
C VAL A 295 14.15 0.78 5.09
N LEU A 296 15.20 0.18 4.51
CA LEU A 296 16.29 0.93 3.89
C LEU A 296 15.84 1.74 2.67
N THR A 297 14.89 1.23 1.89
CA THR A 297 14.30 1.97 0.78
C THR A 297 13.61 3.24 1.29
N ILE A 298 12.75 3.10 2.30
CA ILE A 298 12.06 4.25 2.91
C ILE A 298 13.06 5.23 3.52
N ALA A 299 14.08 4.73 4.24
CA ALA A 299 15.14 5.56 4.79
C ALA A 299 15.87 6.37 3.70
N SER A 300 16.18 5.75 2.57
CA SER A 300 16.83 6.44 1.44
C SER A 300 15.94 7.52 0.81
N PHE A 301 14.64 7.29 0.73
CA PHE A 301 13.69 8.29 0.25
C PHE A 301 13.51 9.46 1.22
N LEU A 302 13.44 9.21 2.51
CA LEU A 302 13.40 10.26 3.53
C LEU A 302 14.68 11.10 3.50
N PHE A 303 15.84 10.47 3.34
CA PHE A 303 17.11 11.17 3.18
C PHE A 303 17.09 12.10 1.96
N PHE A 304 16.71 11.56 0.80
CA PHE A 304 16.61 12.34 -0.43
C PHE A 304 15.61 13.50 -0.30
N ALA A 305 14.42 13.23 0.24
CA ALA A 305 13.39 14.24 0.46
C ALA A 305 13.88 15.36 1.40
N GLN A 306 14.62 15.00 2.47
CA GLN A 306 15.18 15.98 3.40
C GLN A 306 16.24 16.87 2.73
N VAL A 307 17.10 16.28 1.88
CA VAL A 307 18.05 17.06 1.08
C VAL A 307 17.31 18.03 0.15
N VAL A 308 16.35 17.55 -0.62
CA VAL A 308 15.56 18.37 -1.56
C VAL A 308 14.82 19.48 -0.82
N SER A 309 14.26 19.21 0.36
CA SER A 309 13.63 20.21 1.22
C SER A 309 14.59 21.36 1.58
N GLN A 310 15.83 21.04 1.93
CA GLN A 310 16.84 22.03 2.31
C GLN A 310 17.41 22.85 1.14
N THR A 311 17.22 22.43 -0.12
CA THR A 311 17.56 23.25 -1.30
C THR A 311 16.69 24.52 -1.41
N GLY A 312 15.54 24.57 -0.76
CA GLY A 312 14.56 25.64 -0.87
C GLY A 312 13.72 25.62 -2.16
N VAL A 313 14.01 24.74 -3.13
CA VAL A 313 13.29 24.68 -4.41
C VAL A 313 11.79 24.40 -4.20
N LEU A 314 11.44 23.56 -3.24
CA LEU A 314 10.04 23.26 -2.94
C LEU A 314 9.30 24.45 -2.31
N ASN A 315 9.98 25.25 -1.49
CA ASN A 315 9.43 26.49 -0.95
C ASN A 315 9.22 27.54 -2.06
N LEU A 316 10.14 27.63 -3.03
CA LEU A 316 9.97 28.48 -4.21
C LEU A 316 8.75 28.05 -5.04
N LEU A 317 8.55 26.75 -5.23
CA LEU A 317 7.36 26.21 -5.90
C LEU A 317 6.08 26.59 -5.16
N ALA A 318 6.04 26.39 -3.83
CA ALA A 318 4.89 26.74 -3.02
C ALA A 318 4.56 28.22 -3.11
N THR A 319 5.56 29.09 -2.95
CA THR A 319 5.41 30.55 -3.04
C THR A 319 4.98 30.99 -4.44
N TYR A 320 5.56 30.39 -5.50
CA TYR A 320 5.16 30.67 -6.88
C TYR A 320 3.68 30.34 -7.12
N LEU A 321 3.22 29.17 -6.68
CA LEU A 321 1.82 28.77 -6.83
C LEU A 321 0.89 29.70 -6.03
N GLN A 322 1.24 30.06 -4.79
CA GLN A 322 0.44 30.97 -3.96
C GLN A 322 0.35 32.37 -4.56
N ASN A 323 1.40 32.88 -5.21
CA ASN A 323 1.42 34.20 -5.82
C ASN A 323 0.67 34.30 -7.16
N HIS A 324 0.41 33.15 -7.82
CA HIS A 324 -0.23 33.13 -9.12
C HIS A 324 -1.65 32.54 -9.11
N ILE A 325 -2.07 31.95 -7.99
CA ILE A 325 -3.38 31.32 -7.86
C ILE A 325 -4.08 31.90 -6.63
N ASP A 326 -4.91 32.91 -6.85
CA ASP A 326 -5.64 33.61 -5.77
C ASP A 326 -6.75 32.75 -5.15
N ASN A 327 -7.34 31.82 -5.95
CA ASN A 327 -8.44 30.98 -5.45
C ASN A 327 -7.90 29.78 -4.66
N PRO A 328 -8.19 29.67 -3.36
CA PRO A 328 -7.69 28.59 -2.50
C PRO A 328 -8.05 27.19 -3.02
N LYS A 329 -9.27 27.01 -3.55
CA LYS A 329 -9.73 25.72 -4.09
C LYS A 329 -8.90 25.28 -5.28
N ILE A 330 -8.65 26.21 -6.21
CA ILE A 330 -7.83 25.96 -7.40
C ILE A 330 -6.39 25.67 -6.99
N LEU A 331 -5.84 26.42 -6.05
CA LEU A 331 -4.49 26.19 -5.52
C LEU A 331 -4.34 24.77 -4.98
N VAL A 332 -5.24 24.34 -4.09
CA VAL A 332 -5.20 22.99 -3.51
C VAL A 332 -5.38 21.92 -4.60
N MET A 333 -6.31 22.10 -5.55
CA MET A 333 -6.51 21.16 -6.66
C MET A 333 -5.28 21.03 -7.57
N VAL A 334 -4.60 22.14 -7.88
CA VAL A 334 -3.35 22.12 -8.67
C VAL A 334 -2.27 21.36 -7.93
N ILE A 335 -2.11 21.58 -6.63
CA ILE A 335 -1.14 20.86 -5.81
C ILE A 335 -1.49 19.38 -5.73
N MET A 336 -2.77 19.03 -5.56
CA MET A 336 -3.23 17.64 -5.61
C MET A 336 -2.87 16.98 -6.95
N LEU A 337 -3.08 17.68 -8.07
CA LEU A 337 -2.74 17.16 -9.40
C LEU A 337 -1.23 16.91 -9.51
N ILE A 338 -0.40 17.89 -9.16
CA ILE A 338 1.06 17.75 -9.19
C ILE A 338 1.49 16.59 -8.29
N THR A 339 1.00 16.54 -7.05
CA THR A 339 1.33 15.48 -6.08
C THR A 339 0.91 14.10 -6.60
N SER A 340 -0.27 13.99 -7.20
CA SER A 340 -0.76 12.71 -7.73
C SER A 340 0.09 12.21 -8.90
N LEU A 341 0.57 13.09 -9.77
CA LEU A 341 1.48 12.73 -10.85
C LEU A 341 2.85 12.32 -10.31
N VAL A 342 3.39 13.05 -9.35
CA VAL A 342 4.65 12.68 -8.66
C VAL A 342 4.52 11.30 -8.00
N ALA A 343 3.42 11.04 -7.30
CA ALA A 343 3.15 9.75 -6.67
C ALA A 343 2.97 8.63 -7.70
N GLY A 344 2.35 8.91 -8.84
CA GLY A 344 2.21 7.97 -9.95
C GLY A 344 3.54 7.54 -10.54
N ILE A 345 4.47 8.49 -10.71
CA ILE A 345 5.78 8.23 -11.33
C ILE A 345 6.74 7.56 -10.33
N PHE A 346 6.87 8.13 -9.12
CA PHE A 346 7.90 7.76 -8.14
C PHE A 346 7.44 6.79 -7.04
N SER A 347 6.15 6.55 -6.88
CA SER A 347 5.53 5.81 -5.77
C SER A 347 5.06 6.69 -4.59
N ALA A 348 4.12 6.15 -3.83
CA ALA A 348 3.46 6.84 -2.71
C ALA A 348 4.43 7.39 -1.66
N GLY A 349 5.40 6.58 -1.23
CA GLY A 349 6.34 6.95 -0.17
C GLY A 349 7.24 8.14 -0.53
N PRO A 350 8.02 8.05 -1.62
CA PRO A 350 8.84 9.15 -2.10
C PRO A 350 8.06 10.43 -2.34
N ALA A 351 6.89 10.33 -2.95
CA ALA A 351 6.05 11.49 -3.22
C ALA A 351 5.58 12.16 -1.93
N ALA A 352 5.17 11.35 -0.93
CA ALA A 352 4.76 11.87 0.37
C ALA A 352 5.89 12.64 1.06
N ALA A 353 7.09 12.07 1.10
CA ALA A 353 8.21 12.74 1.72
C ALA A 353 8.64 14.00 0.95
N ALA A 354 8.71 13.92 -0.39
CA ALA A 354 9.20 15.03 -1.23
C ALA A 354 8.25 16.23 -1.26
N MET A 355 6.93 16.01 -1.33
CA MET A 355 5.95 17.09 -1.45
C MET A 355 5.52 17.68 -0.10
N MET A 356 5.86 17.04 1.02
CA MET A 356 5.44 17.48 2.36
C MET A 356 5.85 18.92 2.70
N PRO A 357 7.06 19.41 2.39
CA PRO A 357 7.44 20.80 2.64
C PRO A 357 6.54 21.82 1.93
N VAL A 358 6.06 21.51 0.72
CA VAL A 358 5.08 22.36 -0.01
C VAL A 358 3.78 22.47 0.78
N ILE A 359 3.30 21.35 1.29
CA ILE A 359 2.06 21.29 2.07
C ILE A 359 2.19 22.05 3.39
N ILE A 360 3.29 21.86 4.11
CA ILE A 360 3.58 22.58 5.36
C ILE A 360 3.58 24.10 5.11
N ASN A 361 4.25 24.55 4.06
CA ASN A 361 4.31 25.97 3.70
C ASN A 361 2.89 26.55 3.48
N ILE A 362 2.03 25.84 2.78
CA ILE A 362 0.65 26.26 2.50
C ILE A 362 -0.21 26.27 3.77
N CYS A 363 -0.06 25.27 4.62
CA CYS A 363 -0.77 25.18 5.89
C CYS A 363 -0.30 26.22 6.94
N GLN A 364 0.89 26.76 6.81
CA GLN A 364 1.40 27.85 7.65
C GLN A 364 0.98 29.24 7.16
N GLY A 365 0.39 29.34 5.97
CA GLY A 365 -0.07 30.58 5.35
C GLY A 365 -1.56 30.87 5.59
N PRO A 366 -2.22 31.58 4.66
CA PRO A 366 -3.64 31.97 4.76
C PRO A 366 -4.62 30.80 4.92
N LEU A 367 -4.21 29.59 4.56
CA LEU A 367 -5.03 28.38 4.62
C LEU A 367 -4.84 27.55 5.89
N SER A 368 -4.21 28.13 6.92
CA SER A 368 -3.95 27.43 8.20
C SER A 368 -5.23 26.89 8.88
N ALA A 369 -6.34 27.61 8.76
CA ALA A 369 -7.64 27.17 9.29
C ALA A 369 -8.21 25.92 8.61
N GLN A 370 -7.75 25.60 7.38
CA GLN A 370 -8.17 24.45 6.57
C GLN A 370 -7.09 23.34 6.51
N SER A 371 -6.08 23.39 7.37
CA SER A 371 -4.93 22.46 7.36
C SER A 371 -5.35 20.98 7.40
N ASP A 372 -6.42 20.63 8.12
CA ASP A 372 -6.95 19.28 8.21
C ASP A 372 -7.44 18.78 6.84
N TRP A 373 -8.21 19.62 6.12
CA TRP A 373 -8.69 19.26 4.78
C TRP A 373 -7.57 19.25 3.74
N ILE A 374 -6.57 20.12 3.86
CA ILE A 374 -5.39 20.12 3.01
C ILE A 374 -4.58 18.83 3.23
N ALA A 375 -4.42 18.41 4.49
CA ALA A 375 -3.76 17.15 4.83
C ALA A 375 -4.47 15.93 4.18
N VAL A 376 -5.80 15.91 4.24
CA VAL A 376 -6.61 14.85 3.63
C VAL A 376 -6.58 14.92 2.09
N ALA A 377 -6.64 16.12 1.52
CA ALA A 377 -6.49 16.34 0.08
C ALA A 377 -5.13 15.83 -0.44
N TYR A 378 -4.08 16.09 0.32
CA TYR A 378 -2.74 15.59 0.03
C TYR A 378 -2.66 14.07 0.08
N ALA A 379 -3.20 13.45 1.13
CA ALA A 379 -3.29 11.98 1.21
C ALA A 379 -4.08 11.39 0.04
N ALA A 380 -5.20 12.04 -0.35
CA ALA A 380 -6.01 11.58 -1.48
C ALA A 380 -5.28 11.70 -2.82
N ALA A 381 -4.50 12.76 -3.01
CA ALA A 381 -3.66 12.93 -4.20
C ALA A 381 -2.59 11.84 -4.31
N ILE A 382 -1.90 11.53 -3.21
CA ILE A 382 -0.91 10.44 -3.16
C ILE A 382 -1.58 9.10 -3.41
N CYS A 383 -2.71 8.84 -2.78
CA CYS A 383 -3.46 7.59 -2.93
C CYS A 383 -3.93 7.39 -4.38
N ALA A 384 -4.46 8.44 -5.02
CA ALA A 384 -4.82 8.40 -6.42
C ALA A 384 -3.60 8.11 -7.30
N GLY A 385 -2.50 8.86 -7.14
CA GLY A 385 -1.26 8.67 -7.89
C GLY A 385 -0.67 7.27 -7.72
N SER A 386 -0.64 6.75 -6.49
CA SER A 386 -0.15 5.40 -6.21
C SER A 386 -1.03 4.30 -6.82
N SER A 387 -2.24 4.62 -7.21
CA SER A 387 -3.14 3.70 -7.91
C SER A 387 -3.03 3.78 -9.43
N LEU A 388 -2.23 4.71 -10.00
CA LEU A 388 -2.12 4.92 -11.45
C LEU A 388 -1.33 3.81 -12.12
N PHE A 389 -0.13 3.52 -11.62
CA PHE A 389 0.71 2.45 -12.13
C PHE A 389 0.93 1.36 -11.06
N MET A 390 1.17 0.15 -11.51
CA MET A 390 1.41 -0.96 -10.59
C MET A 390 2.65 -0.74 -9.70
N TRP A 391 3.69 -0.11 -10.24
CA TRP A 391 4.92 0.19 -9.48
C TRP A 391 4.77 1.34 -8.49
N SER A 392 3.78 2.21 -8.69
CA SER A 392 3.54 3.33 -7.78
C SER A 392 2.87 2.92 -6.47
N ALA A 393 2.17 1.77 -6.48
CA ALA A 393 1.58 1.19 -5.29
C ALA A 393 2.60 0.40 -4.46
N THR A 394 2.61 0.58 -3.15
CA THR A 394 3.54 -0.06 -2.21
C THR A 394 3.56 -1.59 -2.34
N ALA A 395 2.39 -2.22 -2.50
CA ALA A 395 2.25 -3.67 -2.63
C ALA A 395 2.28 -4.18 -4.08
N GLY A 396 2.35 -3.30 -5.09
CA GLY A 396 2.06 -3.65 -6.49
C GLY A 396 2.97 -4.72 -7.08
N PHE A 397 4.30 -4.53 -7.01
CA PHE A 397 5.25 -5.52 -7.54
C PHE A 397 5.24 -6.83 -6.76
N ILE A 398 5.06 -6.78 -5.44
CA ILE A 398 5.00 -7.98 -4.60
C ILE A 398 3.75 -8.78 -4.98
N LEU A 399 2.61 -8.11 -5.10
CA LEU A 399 1.35 -8.72 -5.53
C LEU A 399 1.50 -9.38 -6.92
N SER A 400 2.04 -8.65 -7.90
CA SER A 400 2.30 -9.19 -9.25
C SER A 400 3.18 -10.44 -9.22
N SER A 401 4.28 -10.41 -8.49
CA SER A 401 5.19 -11.55 -8.35
C SER A 401 4.48 -12.77 -7.75
N LYS A 402 3.67 -12.57 -6.71
CA LYS A 402 2.94 -13.66 -6.05
C LYS A 402 1.82 -14.23 -6.92
N VAL A 403 1.07 -13.39 -7.65
CA VAL A 403 0.03 -13.83 -8.58
C VAL A 403 0.62 -14.67 -9.70
N ASN A 404 1.72 -14.23 -10.29
CA ASN A 404 2.40 -14.98 -11.36
C ASN A 404 3.01 -16.30 -10.88
N ALA A 405 3.51 -16.35 -9.63
CA ALA A 405 4.03 -17.55 -9.01
C ALA A 405 2.92 -18.54 -8.58
N ALA A 406 1.70 -18.06 -8.36
CA ALA A 406 0.61 -18.89 -7.87
C ALA A 406 0.14 -19.94 -8.87
N GLY A 407 0.36 -19.74 -10.18
CA GLY A 407 -0.08 -20.68 -11.23
C GLY A 407 -1.60 -20.85 -11.22
N ILE A 408 -2.36 -19.75 -11.21
CA ILE A 408 -3.80 -19.76 -11.41
C ILE A 408 -4.04 -20.10 -12.89
N GLU A 409 -4.81 -21.13 -13.16
CA GLU A 409 -5.19 -21.50 -14.52
C GLU A 409 -6.44 -20.72 -14.93
N GLU A 410 -6.40 -20.12 -16.12
CA GLU A 410 -7.54 -19.42 -16.73
C GLU A 410 -8.44 -20.41 -17.48
N GLU A 411 -9.66 -20.02 -17.78
CA GLU A 411 -10.54 -20.73 -18.72
C GLU A 411 -9.79 -20.90 -20.05
N GLY A 412 -9.36 -22.13 -20.38
CA GLY A 412 -8.53 -22.43 -21.55
C GLY A 412 -7.16 -23.03 -21.23
N GLY A 413 -6.81 -23.22 -19.95
CA GLY A 413 -5.60 -23.92 -19.49
C GLY A 413 -4.31 -23.08 -19.53
N GLU A 414 -4.38 -21.80 -19.90
CA GLU A 414 -3.24 -20.88 -19.79
C GLU A 414 -3.06 -20.40 -18.33
N LYS A 415 -1.82 -20.21 -17.93
CA LYS A 415 -1.53 -19.63 -16.60
C LYS A 415 -1.83 -18.13 -16.60
N ALA A 416 -2.62 -17.69 -15.61
CA ALA A 416 -2.91 -16.29 -15.41
C ALA A 416 -1.62 -15.49 -15.23
N SER A 417 -1.46 -14.46 -16.02
CA SER A 417 -0.37 -13.49 -15.91
C SER A 417 -0.93 -12.13 -15.50
N TRP A 418 -0.35 -11.53 -14.47
CA TRP A 418 -0.74 -10.20 -14.03
C TRP A 418 0.50 -9.31 -13.83
N GLY A 419 0.54 -8.21 -14.56
CA GLY A 419 1.68 -7.32 -14.58
C GLY A 419 1.31 -5.91 -15.01
N VAL A 420 2.31 -5.10 -15.33
CA VAL A 420 2.15 -3.68 -15.67
C VAL A 420 1.14 -3.46 -16.81
N GLY A 421 1.26 -4.24 -17.88
CA GLY A 421 0.38 -4.08 -19.06
C GLY A 421 -1.09 -4.39 -18.76
N GLN A 422 -1.35 -5.45 -17.97
CA GLN A 422 -2.70 -5.83 -17.56
C GLN A 422 -3.30 -4.83 -16.57
N TYR A 423 -2.46 -4.23 -15.71
CA TYR A 423 -2.90 -3.28 -14.70
C TYR A 423 -3.24 -1.89 -15.25
N LEU A 424 -2.55 -1.43 -16.28
CA LEU A 424 -2.58 -0.02 -16.74
C LEU A 424 -4.00 0.55 -16.92
N LYS A 425 -4.89 -0.23 -17.58
CA LYS A 425 -6.29 0.17 -17.77
C LYS A 425 -7.03 0.38 -16.45
N TYR A 426 -6.83 -0.54 -15.50
CA TYR A 426 -7.49 -0.49 -14.19
C TYR A 426 -6.93 0.64 -13.33
N GLY A 427 -5.61 0.83 -13.39
CA GLY A 427 -4.92 1.90 -12.68
C GLY A 427 -5.40 3.27 -13.11
N PHE A 428 -5.54 3.52 -14.41
CA PHE A 428 -6.05 4.79 -14.93
C PHE A 428 -7.50 5.06 -14.48
N ILE A 429 -8.37 4.05 -14.50
CA ILE A 429 -9.75 4.18 -14.00
C ILE A 429 -9.76 4.46 -12.49
N ASN A 430 -8.98 3.71 -11.71
CA ASN A 430 -8.86 3.92 -10.26
C ASN A 430 -8.36 5.32 -9.93
N TYR A 431 -7.30 5.78 -10.61
CA TYR A 431 -6.75 7.13 -10.48
C TYR A 431 -7.81 8.20 -10.73
N THR A 432 -8.51 8.10 -11.88
CA THR A 432 -9.51 9.09 -12.27
C THR A 432 -10.66 9.16 -11.27
N ILE A 433 -11.18 8.01 -10.81
CA ILE A 433 -12.27 7.97 -9.81
C ILE A 433 -11.80 8.60 -8.49
N GLN A 434 -10.65 8.19 -7.98
CA GLN A 434 -10.13 8.66 -6.69
C GLN A 434 -9.88 10.18 -6.72
N LEU A 435 -9.20 10.68 -7.76
CA LEU A 435 -8.87 12.09 -7.89
C LEU A 435 -10.13 12.94 -8.10
N SER A 436 -11.10 12.47 -8.90
CA SER A 436 -12.36 13.18 -9.13
C SER A 436 -13.20 13.31 -7.86
N ILE A 437 -13.29 12.25 -7.05
CA ILE A 437 -13.99 12.31 -5.75
C ILE A 437 -13.28 13.28 -4.81
N ALA A 438 -11.96 13.21 -4.73
CA ALA A 438 -11.18 14.12 -3.90
C ALA A 438 -11.35 15.58 -4.32
N PHE A 439 -11.31 15.88 -5.63
CA PHE A 439 -11.59 17.22 -6.15
C PHE A 439 -13.00 17.70 -5.82
N ALA A 440 -14.02 16.82 -5.96
CA ALA A 440 -15.39 17.17 -5.64
C ALA A 440 -15.57 17.52 -4.15
N VAL A 441 -14.95 16.73 -3.26
CA VAL A 441 -14.99 17.01 -1.82
C VAL A 441 -14.27 18.33 -1.51
N ILE A 442 -13.08 18.56 -2.01
CA ILE A 442 -12.32 19.80 -1.79
C ILE A 442 -13.06 21.03 -2.34
N ALA A 443 -13.73 20.91 -3.49
CA ALA A 443 -14.56 21.99 -4.05
C ALA A 443 -15.72 22.39 -3.13
N VAL A 444 -16.23 21.47 -2.33
CA VAL A 444 -17.34 21.71 -1.39
C VAL A 444 -16.84 22.24 -0.04
N VAL A 445 -15.71 21.74 0.44
CA VAL A 445 -15.24 21.94 1.84
C VAL A 445 -14.39 23.21 1.97
N LEU A 446 -13.58 23.54 0.96
CA LEU A 446 -12.83 24.80 0.86
C LEU A 446 -13.66 25.89 0.18
#